data_2b3e347b72d034a53b3cd7c1ded3fa20
#
_entry.id   2b3e347b72d034a53b3cd7c1ded3fa20
#
_cell.length_a   1.000
_cell.length_b   1.000
_cell.length_c   1.000
_cell.angle_alpha   90.00
_cell.angle_beta   90.00
_cell.angle_gamma   90.00
#
_symmetry.space_group_name_H-M   'P 1'
#
loop_
_entity.id
_entity.type
_entity.pdbx_description
1 polymer ?
#
loop_
_entity_poly.entity_id
_entity_poly.type
_entity_poly.pdbx_seq_one_letter_code
_entity_poly.pdbx_strand_id
1 'polypeptide(L)'
;GPQWVFGLRPFAFDGSGRVVAIARSRGRDRLLVIEAGIEPREIPIEATDLSYVSVVGSVAVVLAAGPTRPTAVVRADLATGVVERVREARSLGVDPAYLSVPRFVEFPTAGGRTAFAFHYPPTNPDVVAPPGDLPPLVVISHGGPTAHTNRRLDLEIQAFTSRGFAVVDVDYGGSTG
;
A
#
# COMPACT_ATOMS: atom_id res chain seq x y z
N GLY A 1 -13.49 -3.08 3.50
CA GLY A 1 -12.56 -4.04 4.12
C GLY A 1 -13.29 -5.25 4.63
N PRO A 2 -12.57 -6.32 4.98
CA PRO A 2 -13.16 -7.59 5.41
C PRO A 2 -13.93 -7.45 6.74
N GLN A 3 -15.14 -7.99 6.79
CA GLN A 3 -16.04 -7.82 7.92
C GLN A 3 -15.60 -8.60 9.18
N TRP A 4 -14.72 -9.59 9.03
CA TRP A 4 -14.18 -10.38 10.16
C TRP A 4 -12.95 -9.76 10.83
N VAL A 5 -12.39 -8.69 10.27
CA VAL A 5 -11.29 -7.96 10.90
C VAL A 5 -11.88 -6.82 11.72
N PHE A 6 -11.88 -7.00 13.05
CA PHE A 6 -12.39 -5.98 13.97
C PHE A 6 -11.41 -4.82 14.14
N GLY A 7 -11.96 -3.65 14.45
CA GLY A 7 -11.17 -2.45 14.75
C GLY A 7 -10.62 -1.70 13.54
N LEU A 8 -10.92 -2.14 12.31
CA LEU A 8 -10.58 -1.37 11.13
C LEU A 8 -11.30 -0.03 11.13
N ARG A 9 -10.55 1.03 10.85
CA ARG A 9 -11.06 2.40 10.76
C ARG A 9 -10.68 3.00 9.42
N PRO A 10 -11.41 2.67 8.33
CA PRO A 10 -11.12 3.19 7.00
C PRO A 10 -11.59 4.64 6.82
N PHE A 11 -12.41 5.16 7.73
CA PHE A 11 -12.87 6.54 7.73
C PHE A 11 -13.14 7.05 9.15
N ALA A 12 -13.24 8.37 9.27
CA ALA A 12 -13.71 9.08 10.46
C ALA A 12 -14.48 10.33 10.04
N PHE A 13 -15.27 10.90 10.94
CA PHE A 13 -15.86 12.23 10.75
C PHE A 13 -15.00 13.27 11.45
N ASP A 14 -14.86 14.45 10.84
CA ASP A 14 -14.28 15.60 11.49
C ASP A 14 -15.34 16.40 12.29
N GLY A 15 -14.89 17.43 13.00
CA GLY A 15 -15.78 18.25 13.83
C GLY A 15 -16.83 19.07 13.03
N SER A 16 -16.69 19.17 11.71
CA SER A 16 -17.65 19.85 10.83
C SER A 16 -18.61 18.88 10.11
N GLY A 17 -18.49 17.59 10.34
CA GLY A 17 -19.31 16.55 9.70
C GLY A 17 -18.80 16.06 8.36
N ARG A 18 -17.62 16.50 7.90
CA ARG A 18 -16.99 15.93 6.70
C ARG A 18 -16.46 14.53 6.96
N VAL A 19 -16.47 13.70 5.94
CA VAL A 19 -15.89 12.35 5.99
C VAL A 19 -14.41 12.43 5.60
N VAL A 20 -13.54 11.90 6.43
CA VAL A 20 -12.12 11.71 6.13
C VAL A 20 -11.92 10.21 5.91
N ALA A 21 -11.63 9.79 4.68
CA ALA A 21 -11.63 8.38 4.30
C ALA A 21 -10.39 7.96 3.52
N ILE A 22 -10.01 6.71 3.69
CA ILE A 22 -9.03 6.04 2.82
C ILE A 22 -9.78 5.50 1.61
N ALA A 23 -9.36 5.93 0.41
CA ALA A 23 -9.82 5.40 -0.86
C ALA A 23 -8.65 4.70 -1.57
N ARG A 24 -8.92 3.50 -2.09
CA ARG A 24 -7.95 2.72 -2.85
C ARG A 24 -8.26 2.80 -4.35
N SER A 25 -7.22 2.97 -5.14
CA SER A 25 -7.30 2.88 -6.59
C SER A 25 -5.96 2.44 -7.17
N ARG A 26 -5.96 1.45 -8.05
CA ARG A 26 -4.77 0.89 -8.72
C ARG A 26 -3.66 0.55 -7.72
N GLY A 27 -4.05 -0.09 -6.61
CA GLY A 27 -3.13 -0.54 -5.58
C GLY A 27 -2.43 0.57 -4.77
N ARG A 28 -2.97 1.80 -4.78
CA ARG A 28 -2.52 2.90 -3.93
C ARG A 28 -3.66 3.45 -3.10
N ASP A 29 -3.41 3.66 -1.83
CA ASP A 29 -4.32 4.35 -0.92
C ASP A 29 -4.11 5.86 -0.95
N ARG A 30 -5.21 6.59 -0.83
CA ARG A 30 -5.26 8.05 -0.72
C ARG A 30 -6.13 8.44 0.47
N LEU A 31 -5.73 9.46 1.19
CA LEU A 31 -6.57 10.05 2.23
C LEU A 31 -7.39 11.18 1.60
N LEU A 32 -8.71 11.04 1.61
CA LEU A 32 -9.64 11.99 1.03
C LEU A 32 -10.46 12.69 2.13
N VAL A 33 -10.66 14.00 1.96
CA VAL A 33 -11.68 14.78 2.68
C VAL A 33 -12.87 14.92 1.76
N ILE A 34 -14.02 14.44 2.20
CA ILE A 34 -15.26 14.36 1.42
C ILE A 34 -16.33 15.21 2.10
N GLU A 35 -16.90 16.13 1.35
CA GLU A 35 -18.00 17.00 1.77
C GLU A 35 -19.12 16.91 0.73
N ALA A 36 -20.38 16.92 1.19
CA ALA A 36 -21.53 16.79 0.29
C ALA A 36 -21.58 17.94 -0.72
N GLY A 37 -21.70 17.60 -2.00
CA GLY A 37 -21.77 18.57 -3.10
C GLY A 37 -20.42 19.17 -3.51
N ILE A 38 -19.31 18.74 -2.94
CA ILE A 38 -17.96 19.22 -3.26
C ILE A 38 -17.09 18.05 -3.73
N GLU A 39 -16.24 18.30 -4.73
CA GLU A 39 -15.26 17.31 -5.20
C GLU A 39 -14.34 16.89 -4.05
N PRO A 40 -14.11 15.59 -3.83
CA PRO A 40 -13.23 15.10 -2.79
C PRO A 40 -11.81 15.65 -2.92
N ARG A 41 -11.26 16.15 -1.81
CA ARG A 41 -9.91 16.70 -1.75
C ARG A 41 -8.93 15.67 -1.18
N GLU A 42 -7.86 15.38 -1.91
CA GLU A 42 -6.78 14.53 -1.44
C GLU A 42 -5.84 15.27 -0.48
N ILE A 43 -5.46 14.60 0.61
CA ILE A 43 -4.35 15.01 1.48
C ILE A 43 -3.09 14.28 0.98
N PRO A 44 -2.02 14.99 0.61
CA PRO A 44 -0.87 14.42 -0.09
C PRO A 44 0.08 13.67 0.85
N ILE A 45 -0.31 12.48 1.30
CA ILE A 45 0.54 11.61 2.12
C ILE A 45 1.45 10.79 1.20
N GLU A 46 2.75 10.89 1.43
CA GLU A 46 3.76 10.09 0.70
C GLU A 46 3.77 8.64 1.22
N ALA A 47 2.76 7.87 0.78
CA ALA A 47 2.57 6.47 1.12
C ALA A 47 1.82 5.74 0.01
N THR A 48 1.84 4.42 0.05
CA THR A 48 1.08 3.55 -0.86
C THR A 48 0.03 2.71 -0.15
N ASP A 49 0.15 2.56 1.16
CA ASP A 49 -0.78 1.84 2.04
C ASP A 49 -1.11 2.73 3.24
N LEU A 50 -2.40 2.94 3.48
CA LEU A 50 -2.92 3.73 4.59
C LEU A 50 -3.89 2.88 5.42
N SER A 51 -3.91 3.09 6.73
CA SER A 51 -4.86 2.42 7.62
C SER A 51 -5.15 3.24 8.89
N TYR A 52 -6.24 2.90 9.55
CA TYR A 52 -6.61 3.42 10.88
C TYR A 52 -6.75 4.94 10.95
N VAL A 53 -7.71 5.49 10.20
CA VAL A 53 -8.02 6.94 10.27
C VAL A 53 -8.61 7.30 11.63
N SER A 54 -8.04 8.30 12.27
CA SER A 54 -8.61 8.98 13.44
C SER A 54 -8.56 10.48 13.20
N VAL A 55 -9.60 11.20 13.60
CA VAL A 55 -9.68 12.66 13.43
C VAL A 55 -10.05 13.32 14.73
N VAL A 56 -9.32 14.39 15.07
CA VAL A 56 -9.62 15.27 16.20
C VAL A 56 -9.53 16.72 15.72
N GLY A 57 -10.65 17.42 15.75
CA GLY A 57 -10.73 18.77 15.16
C GLY A 57 -10.40 18.76 13.67
N SER A 58 -9.40 19.54 13.25
CA SER A 58 -8.89 19.57 11.86
C SER A 58 -7.68 18.66 11.61
N VAL A 59 -7.36 17.76 12.55
CA VAL A 59 -6.17 16.92 12.43
C VAL A 59 -6.56 15.46 12.24
N ALA A 60 -6.10 14.85 11.14
CA ALA A 60 -6.16 13.41 10.94
C ALA A 60 -4.85 12.74 11.37
N VAL A 61 -4.97 11.56 11.96
CA VAL A 61 -3.85 10.65 12.25
C VAL A 61 -4.12 9.33 11.56
N VAL A 62 -3.13 8.83 10.82
CA VAL A 62 -3.20 7.57 10.06
C VAL A 62 -1.92 6.78 10.21
N LEU A 63 -1.99 5.48 9.99
CA LEU A 63 -0.82 4.66 9.72
C LEU A 63 -0.52 4.72 8.22
N ALA A 64 0.73 5.00 7.88
CA ALA A 64 1.18 5.14 6.50
C ALA A 64 2.41 4.27 6.24
N ALA A 65 2.39 3.48 5.18
CA ALA A 65 3.47 2.59 4.77
C ALA A 65 3.78 2.74 3.29
N GLY A 66 4.96 2.31 2.90
CA GLY A 66 5.39 2.22 1.50
C GLY A 66 6.13 0.92 1.23
N PRO A 67 6.43 0.60 -0.02
CA PRO A 67 7.05 -0.68 -0.38
C PRO A 67 8.48 -0.84 0.15
N THR A 68 9.15 0.26 0.44
CA THR A 68 10.53 0.30 0.96
C THR A 68 10.65 0.98 2.32
N ARG A 69 9.51 1.41 2.89
CA ARG A 69 9.48 2.12 4.17
C ARG A 69 8.54 1.41 5.14
N PRO A 70 8.98 1.13 6.37
CA PRO A 70 8.12 0.61 7.43
C PRO A 70 6.94 1.53 7.71
N THR A 71 5.91 0.96 8.35
CA THR A 71 4.73 1.73 8.78
C THR A 71 5.13 2.82 9.77
N ALA A 72 4.61 4.02 9.53
CA ALA A 72 4.78 5.18 10.40
C ALA A 72 3.41 5.72 10.85
N VAL A 73 3.39 6.39 12.00
CA VAL A 73 2.25 7.22 12.41
C VAL A 73 2.43 8.59 11.76
N VAL A 74 1.44 9.00 10.99
CA VAL A 74 1.43 10.26 10.25
C VAL A 74 0.28 11.12 10.74
N ARG A 75 0.56 12.40 10.98
CA ARG A 75 -0.39 13.45 11.27
C ARG A 75 -0.57 14.31 10.03
N ALA A 76 -1.81 14.66 9.71
CA ALA A 76 -2.14 15.53 8.59
C ALA A 76 -3.11 16.62 9.04
N ASP A 77 -2.79 17.88 8.79
CA ASP A 77 -3.70 18.98 8.99
C ASP A 77 -4.67 19.05 7.81
N LEU A 78 -5.95 18.88 8.09
CA LEU A 78 -7.01 18.80 7.07
C LEU A 78 -7.33 20.16 6.42
N ALA A 79 -6.96 21.26 7.05
CA ALA A 79 -7.20 22.61 6.49
C ALA A 79 -6.06 23.01 5.53
N THR A 80 -4.82 22.83 5.97
CA THR A 80 -3.63 23.28 5.24
C THR A 80 -3.06 22.20 4.30
N GLY A 81 -3.34 20.93 4.54
CA GLY A 81 -2.73 19.79 3.84
C GLY A 81 -1.29 19.48 4.32
N VAL A 82 -0.81 20.11 5.36
CA VAL A 82 0.51 19.84 5.93
C VAL A 82 0.54 18.46 6.57
N VAL A 83 1.55 17.67 6.19
CA VAL A 83 1.73 16.28 6.62
C VAL A 83 3.04 16.15 7.40
N GLU A 84 2.98 15.50 8.56
CA GLU A 84 4.11 15.27 9.45
C GLU A 84 4.20 13.80 9.86
N ARG A 85 5.39 13.21 9.83
CA ARG A 85 5.67 11.90 10.43
C ARG A 85 5.93 12.07 11.92
N VAL A 86 4.97 11.61 12.74
CA VAL A 86 5.03 11.75 14.20
C VAL A 86 5.89 10.66 14.82
N ARG A 87 5.78 9.44 14.30
CA ARG A 87 6.52 8.28 14.78
C ARG A 87 6.87 7.36 13.63
N GLU A 88 8.12 7.06 13.47
CA GLU A 88 8.61 6.03 12.56
C GLU A 88 8.79 4.70 13.30
N ALA A 89 8.63 3.61 12.57
CA ALA A 89 9.02 2.30 13.07
C ALA A 89 10.55 2.24 13.26
N ARG A 90 11.00 1.24 14.02
CA ARG A 90 12.44 1.00 14.18
C ARG A 90 13.09 0.80 12.81
N SER A 91 14.28 1.37 12.62
CA SER A 91 15.12 1.08 11.46
C SER A 91 15.35 -0.43 11.33
N LEU A 92 15.24 -0.93 10.12
CA LEU A 92 15.45 -2.35 9.82
C LEU A 92 16.94 -2.69 9.67
N GLY A 93 17.82 -1.69 9.56
CA GLY A 93 19.25 -1.90 9.27
C GLY A 93 19.52 -2.52 7.90
N VAL A 94 18.56 -2.44 6.98
CA VAL A 94 18.68 -2.92 5.60
C VAL A 94 18.96 -1.74 4.69
N ASP A 95 19.97 -1.87 3.82
CA ASP A 95 20.26 -0.86 2.81
C ASP A 95 19.09 -0.79 1.80
N PRO A 96 18.51 0.39 1.55
CA PRO A 96 17.44 0.58 0.56
C PRO A 96 17.75 0.04 -0.83
N ALA A 97 19.01 -0.07 -1.22
CA ALA A 97 19.45 -0.63 -2.50
C ALA A 97 19.05 -2.11 -2.71
N TYR A 98 18.79 -2.85 -1.62
CA TYR A 98 18.29 -4.23 -1.68
C TYR A 98 16.77 -4.34 -1.67
N LEU A 99 16.05 -3.20 -1.56
CA LEU A 99 14.59 -3.21 -1.45
C LEU A 99 13.93 -3.06 -2.82
N SER A 100 13.20 -4.09 -3.22
CA SER A 100 12.44 -4.10 -4.47
C SER A 100 11.21 -3.19 -4.37
N VAL A 101 11.03 -2.36 -5.39
CA VAL A 101 9.85 -1.50 -5.56
C VAL A 101 8.89 -2.17 -6.54
N PRO A 102 7.65 -2.50 -6.13
CA PRO A 102 6.73 -3.22 -7.00
C PRO A 102 6.17 -2.36 -8.12
N ARG A 103 5.90 -3.01 -9.24
CA ARG A 103 5.13 -2.46 -10.37
C ARG A 103 3.72 -3.03 -10.33
N PHE A 104 2.73 -2.18 -10.51
CA PHE A 104 1.34 -2.61 -10.68
C PHE A 104 1.18 -3.22 -12.08
N VAL A 105 0.59 -4.40 -12.16
CA VAL A 105 0.40 -5.16 -13.40
C VAL A 105 -1.06 -5.52 -13.54
N GLU A 106 -1.59 -5.31 -14.74
CA GLU A 106 -2.93 -5.74 -15.16
C GLU A 106 -2.76 -6.84 -16.20
N PHE A 107 -3.50 -7.94 -16.10
CA PHE A 107 -3.42 -9.02 -17.04
C PHE A 107 -4.77 -9.70 -17.26
N PRO A 108 -5.03 -10.23 -18.48
CA PRO A 108 -6.28 -10.90 -18.78
C PRO A 108 -6.38 -12.24 -18.05
N THR A 109 -7.60 -12.59 -17.64
CA THR A 109 -7.91 -13.89 -17.03
C THR A 109 -9.17 -14.50 -17.65
N ALA A 110 -9.56 -15.68 -17.20
CA ALA A 110 -10.67 -16.44 -17.76
C ALA A 110 -11.97 -15.64 -17.82
N GLY A 111 -12.78 -15.84 -18.87
CA GLY A 111 -14.07 -15.18 -19.06
C GLY A 111 -13.99 -13.70 -19.39
N GLY A 112 -12.91 -13.23 -20.01
CA GLY A 112 -12.72 -11.84 -20.42
C GLY A 112 -12.54 -10.85 -19.26
N ARG A 113 -12.23 -11.36 -18.06
CA ARG A 113 -11.96 -10.55 -16.88
C ARG A 113 -10.50 -10.10 -16.83
N THR A 114 -10.24 -9.06 -16.05
CA THR A 114 -8.89 -8.61 -15.72
C THR A 114 -8.55 -8.99 -14.29
N ALA A 115 -7.31 -9.43 -14.06
CA ALA A 115 -6.72 -9.58 -12.74
C ALA A 115 -5.58 -8.59 -12.58
N PHE A 116 -5.22 -8.34 -11.34
CA PHE A 116 -4.20 -7.37 -10.96
C PHE A 116 -3.15 -8.03 -10.09
N ALA A 117 -1.93 -7.49 -10.13
CA ALA A 117 -0.85 -7.97 -9.28
C ALA A 117 0.19 -6.87 -9.03
N PHE A 118 1.02 -7.11 -8.01
CA PHE A 118 2.26 -6.39 -7.83
C PHE A 118 3.43 -7.28 -8.22
N HIS A 119 4.19 -6.86 -9.21
CA HIS A 119 5.44 -7.52 -9.63
C HIS A 119 6.63 -6.82 -8.95
N TYR A 120 7.35 -7.58 -8.15
CA TYR A 120 8.58 -7.19 -7.48
C TYR A 120 9.77 -7.78 -8.25
N PRO A 121 10.58 -6.97 -8.96
CA PRO A 121 11.77 -7.47 -9.64
C PRO A 121 12.86 -7.88 -8.65
N PRO A 122 13.78 -8.78 -9.06
CA PRO A 122 15.02 -8.99 -8.32
C PRO A 122 15.74 -7.67 -8.08
N THR A 123 16.25 -7.47 -6.86
CA THR A 123 16.90 -6.22 -6.47
C THR A 123 18.06 -6.50 -5.55
N ASN A 124 19.26 -6.46 -6.11
CA ASN A 124 20.52 -6.65 -5.38
C ASN A 124 21.60 -5.80 -6.07
N PRO A 125 22.27 -4.88 -5.36
CA PRO A 125 23.30 -4.02 -5.94
C PRO A 125 24.62 -4.74 -6.24
N ASP A 126 24.86 -5.90 -5.63
CA ASP A 126 26.18 -6.61 -5.71
C ASP A 126 26.23 -7.62 -6.84
N VAL A 127 25.06 -8.07 -7.35
CA VAL A 127 24.97 -9.13 -8.36
C VAL A 127 23.92 -8.81 -9.42
N VAL A 128 24.22 -9.24 -10.64
CA VAL A 128 23.34 -9.14 -11.79
C VAL A 128 23.32 -10.48 -12.52
N ALA A 129 22.15 -10.89 -13.03
CA ALA A 129 22.04 -12.08 -13.86
C ALA A 129 22.72 -11.87 -15.20
N PRO A 130 23.20 -12.95 -15.88
CA PRO A 130 23.67 -12.88 -17.26
C PRO A 130 22.59 -12.30 -18.19
N PRO A 131 22.99 -11.59 -19.27
CA PRO A 131 22.04 -11.07 -20.23
C PRO A 131 21.16 -12.16 -20.84
N GLY A 132 19.83 -11.94 -20.79
CA GLY A 132 18.83 -12.87 -21.32
C GLY A 132 18.31 -13.91 -20.32
N ASP A 133 18.92 -14.06 -19.16
CA ASP A 133 18.40 -14.94 -18.13
C ASP A 133 17.16 -14.34 -17.45
N LEU A 134 16.13 -15.15 -17.29
CA LEU A 134 14.94 -14.79 -16.54
C LEU A 134 15.08 -15.24 -15.08
N PRO A 135 14.67 -14.39 -14.12
CA PRO A 135 14.70 -14.78 -12.71
C PRO A 135 13.67 -15.89 -12.43
N PRO A 136 13.96 -16.79 -11.49
CA PRO A 136 12.91 -17.66 -10.97
C PRO A 136 11.79 -16.84 -10.35
N LEU A 137 10.53 -17.26 -10.57
CA LEU A 137 9.34 -16.54 -10.16
C LEU A 137 8.68 -17.22 -8.97
N VAL A 138 8.44 -16.43 -7.91
CA VAL A 138 7.58 -16.81 -6.78
C VAL A 138 6.24 -16.12 -6.98
N VAL A 139 5.15 -16.88 -6.98
CA VAL A 139 3.78 -16.35 -7.04
C VAL A 139 3.15 -16.52 -5.67
N ILE A 140 2.67 -15.42 -5.12
CA ILE A 140 1.92 -15.40 -3.86
C ILE A 140 0.52 -14.84 -4.08
N SER A 141 -0.40 -15.18 -3.21
CA SER A 141 -1.73 -14.63 -3.21
C SER A 141 -2.26 -14.55 -1.78
N HIS A 142 -3.11 -13.56 -1.51
CA HIS A 142 -3.78 -13.48 -0.21
C HIS A 142 -4.75 -14.64 0.01
N GLY A 143 -4.99 -15.00 1.28
CA GLY A 143 -6.00 -15.95 1.69
C GLY A 143 -7.39 -15.32 1.86
N GLY A 144 -8.43 -16.16 1.86
CA GLY A 144 -9.82 -15.75 2.08
C GLY A 144 -10.44 -15.03 0.89
N PRO A 145 -11.80 -14.94 0.84
CA PRO A 145 -12.47 -14.39 -0.34
C PRO A 145 -12.48 -12.86 -0.42
N THR A 146 -12.20 -12.13 0.67
CA THR A 146 -12.36 -10.68 0.76
C THR A 146 -11.13 -9.97 1.34
N ALA A 147 -9.95 -10.37 0.89
CA ALA A 147 -8.70 -9.66 1.14
C ALA A 147 -8.18 -9.01 -0.14
N HIS A 148 -7.02 -8.42 -0.07
CA HIS A 148 -6.31 -7.84 -1.21
C HIS A 148 -4.81 -7.76 -0.89
N THR A 149 -4.00 -7.63 -1.91
CA THR A 149 -2.57 -7.36 -1.77
C THR A 149 -2.33 -5.92 -1.32
N ASN A 150 -1.21 -5.69 -0.63
CA ASN A 150 -0.84 -4.36 -0.10
C ASN A 150 0.53 -3.94 -0.61
N ARG A 151 0.68 -2.67 -1.01
CA ARG A 151 1.98 -2.09 -1.37
C ARG A 151 2.70 -1.53 -0.15
N ARG A 152 2.91 -2.34 0.84
CA ARG A 152 3.72 -2.00 2.03
C ARG A 152 4.98 -2.85 2.06
N LEU A 153 5.95 -2.43 2.84
CA LEU A 153 7.18 -3.19 3.04
C LEU A 153 6.85 -4.56 3.64
N ASP A 154 7.22 -5.59 2.92
CA ASP A 154 7.13 -6.98 3.31
C ASP A 154 8.54 -7.62 3.24
N LEU A 155 9.08 -7.99 4.38
CA LEU A 155 10.45 -8.50 4.47
C LEU A 155 10.60 -9.90 3.87
N GLU A 156 9.53 -10.68 3.78
CA GLU A 156 9.55 -11.97 3.10
C GLU A 156 9.74 -11.77 1.58
N ILE A 157 8.97 -10.87 0.99
CA ILE A 157 9.15 -10.49 -0.43
C ILE A 157 10.57 -9.95 -0.65
N GLN A 158 11.05 -9.06 0.22
CA GLN A 158 12.40 -8.50 0.09
C GLN A 158 13.50 -9.56 0.25
N ALA A 159 13.27 -10.58 1.07
CA ALA A 159 14.20 -11.69 1.20
C ALA A 159 14.33 -12.51 -0.09
N PHE A 160 13.25 -12.72 -0.83
CA PHE A 160 13.29 -13.37 -2.15
C PHE A 160 13.95 -12.46 -3.19
N THR A 161 13.51 -11.22 -3.29
CA THR A 161 13.99 -10.32 -4.36
C THR A 161 15.47 -9.97 -4.24
N SER A 162 15.98 -9.83 -3.01
CA SER A 162 17.41 -9.61 -2.77
C SER A 162 18.29 -10.84 -3.09
N ARG A 163 17.67 -12.01 -3.30
CA ARG A 163 18.36 -13.26 -3.68
C ARG A 163 18.16 -13.66 -5.15
N GLY A 164 17.68 -12.72 -5.97
CA GLY A 164 17.55 -12.92 -7.40
C GLY A 164 16.21 -13.51 -7.86
N PHE A 165 15.22 -13.67 -6.99
CA PHE A 165 13.89 -14.08 -7.39
C PHE A 165 13.04 -12.87 -7.80
N ALA A 166 12.18 -13.04 -8.79
CA ALA A 166 11.03 -12.16 -8.96
C ALA A 166 9.87 -12.67 -8.09
N VAL A 167 9.04 -11.74 -7.57
CA VAL A 167 7.83 -12.09 -6.83
C VAL A 167 6.63 -11.43 -7.50
N VAL A 168 5.54 -12.16 -7.65
CA VAL A 168 4.24 -11.63 -8.07
C VAL A 168 3.22 -11.89 -6.98
N ASP A 169 2.67 -10.82 -6.42
CA ASP A 169 1.60 -10.86 -5.43
C ASP A 169 0.27 -10.53 -6.13
N VAL A 170 -0.65 -11.52 -6.18
CA VAL A 170 -1.80 -11.50 -7.08
C VAL A 170 -3.09 -11.12 -6.35
N ASP A 171 -3.79 -10.12 -6.90
CA ASP A 171 -5.19 -9.83 -6.64
C ASP A 171 -6.06 -10.60 -7.64
N TYR A 172 -6.51 -11.78 -7.24
CA TYR A 172 -7.37 -12.64 -8.07
C TYR A 172 -8.84 -12.18 -8.07
N GLY A 173 -9.66 -12.79 -8.95
CA GLY A 173 -11.09 -12.42 -9.05
C GLY A 173 -11.82 -12.62 -7.72
N GLY A 174 -12.37 -11.52 -7.17
CA GLY A 174 -12.99 -11.46 -5.84
C GLY A 174 -12.18 -10.69 -4.79
N SER A 175 -10.95 -10.32 -5.09
CA SER A 175 -10.16 -9.41 -4.24
C SER A 175 -10.88 -8.07 -4.05
N THR A 176 -10.69 -7.43 -2.87
CA THR A 176 -11.37 -6.19 -2.46
C THR A 176 -10.47 -4.94 -2.55
N GLY A 177 -9.34 -5.04 -3.23
CA GLY A 177 -8.38 -3.95 -3.44
C GLY A 177 -8.63 -3.10 -4.68
#